data_a5c41f3fd97713679803c5f0fbea6970
#
_entry.id   a5c41f3fd97713679803c5f0fbea6970
#
_cell.length_a   1.000
_cell.length_b   1.000
_cell.length_c   1.000
_cell.angle_alpha   90.00
_cell.angle_beta   90.00
_cell.angle_gamma   90.00
#
_symmetry.space_group_name_H-M   'P 1'
#
loop_
_entity.id
_entity.type
_entity.pdbx_description
1 polymer ?
#
loop_
_entity_poly.entity_id
_entity_poly.type
_entity_poly.pdbx_seq_one_letter_code
_entity_poly.pdbx_strand_id
1 'polypeptide(L)'
;DNHAWVEAWVDGKWLFLGACEPEPVLNLAWFNAPVSRAMLVHTKAFGRYDGPEEVIGNTPTYTEINVIDNYAHVGKVSVQVTDATGRPLAGVPVSFRVYNYGEFYTVATKVSDAAGRVSLTAGQGDMLVYASKPEGTSYRFGMQKVTFGTDKQVRLQLKYHPGDRINEDLLITPPREDAKYPNVTDAQRAENNRRMAVEDSIRGQYVASFVGKQLEGLDARGNWK
;
A
#
# COMPACT_ATOMS: atom_id res chain seq x y z
N ASP A 1 -3.75 -9.33 -1.12
CA ASP A 1 -2.88 -10.14 -1.98
C ASP A 1 -1.42 -9.79 -1.75
N ASN A 2 -0.56 -10.76 -1.92
CA ASN A 2 0.88 -10.60 -1.80
C ASN A 2 1.50 -10.59 -3.20
N HIS A 3 1.61 -9.39 -3.77
CA HIS A 3 2.26 -9.17 -5.06
C HIS A 3 3.19 -7.96 -4.96
N ALA A 4 4.34 -8.03 -5.61
CA ALA A 4 5.33 -6.97 -5.64
C ALA A 4 5.79 -6.71 -7.07
N TRP A 5 6.00 -5.45 -7.40
CA TRP A 5 6.50 -4.99 -8.69
C TRP A 5 7.47 -3.83 -8.50
N VAL A 6 7.97 -3.30 -9.59
CA VAL A 6 8.96 -2.21 -9.60
C VAL A 6 8.33 -0.95 -10.16
N GLU A 7 8.70 0.19 -9.61
CA GLU A 7 8.41 1.50 -10.17
C GLU A 7 9.71 2.19 -10.58
N ALA A 8 9.67 2.91 -11.69
CA ALA A 8 10.77 3.71 -12.20
C ALA A 8 10.33 5.17 -12.38
N TRP A 9 11.17 6.12 -11.99
CA TRP A 9 10.96 7.54 -12.24
C TRP A 9 11.40 7.87 -13.66
N VAL A 10 10.44 8.21 -14.53
CA VAL A 10 10.68 8.51 -15.94
C VAL A 10 9.89 9.76 -16.33
N ASP A 11 10.57 10.73 -16.92
CA ASP A 11 9.96 11.98 -17.39
C ASP A 11 9.06 12.70 -16.37
N GLY A 12 9.53 12.75 -15.11
CA GLY A 12 8.86 13.48 -14.04
C GLY A 12 7.67 12.75 -13.41
N LYS A 13 7.53 11.45 -13.59
CA LYS A 13 6.48 10.62 -13.00
C LYS A 13 6.95 9.19 -12.72
N TRP A 14 6.28 8.55 -11.77
CA TRP A 14 6.46 7.13 -11.51
C TRP A 14 5.68 6.29 -12.51
N LEU A 15 6.35 5.32 -13.11
CA LEU A 15 5.78 4.34 -14.02
C LEU A 15 6.14 2.95 -13.50
N PHE A 16 5.20 2.01 -13.58
CA PHE A 16 5.44 0.67 -13.07
C PHE A 16 5.72 -0.35 -14.18
N LEU A 17 6.38 -1.43 -13.78
CA LEU A 17 6.63 -2.61 -14.59
C LEU A 17 6.60 -3.86 -13.71
N GLY A 18 6.16 -4.98 -14.26
CA GLY A 18 6.26 -6.28 -13.60
C GLY A 18 7.72 -6.72 -13.51
N ALA A 19 8.21 -7.03 -12.31
CA ALA A 19 9.60 -7.46 -12.13
C ALA A 19 9.85 -8.87 -12.65
N CYS A 20 8.87 -9.77 -12.47
CA CYS A 20 8.93 -11.16 -12.91
C CYS A 20 8.15 -11.41 -14.22
N GLU A 21 7.31 -10.48 -14.62
CA GLU A 21 6.39 -10.57 -15.74
C GLU A 21 6.46 -9.27 -16.55
N PRO A 22 7.63 -9.00 -17.18
CA PRO A 22 7.83 -7.74 -17.89
C PRO A 22 6.95 -7.67 -19.14
N GLU A 23 6.28 -6.54 -19.28
CA GLU A 23 5.47 -6.20 -20.45
C GLU A 23 6.25 -5.30 -21.40
N PRO A 24 5.88 -5.24 -22.69
CA PRO A 24 6.63 -4.46 -23.68
C PRO A 24 6.56 -2.95 -23.46
N VAL A 25 5.63 -2.47 -22.65
CA VAL A 25 5.45 -1.06 -22.32
C VAL A 25 5.22 -0.88 -20.84
N LEU A 26 5.63 0.28 -20.31
CA LEU A 26 5.39 0.66 -18.91
C LEU A 26 3.88 0.88 -18.66
N ASN A 27 3.46 0.71 -17.41
CA ASN A 27 2.06 0.80 -16.98
C ASN A 27 1.11 -0.23 -17.61
N LEU A 28 1.65 -1.26 -18.23
CA LEU A 28 0.88 -2.41 -18.67
C LEU A 28 1.18 -3.59 -17.74
N ALA A 29 0.17 -4.15 -17.12
CA ALA A 29 0.30 -5.32 -16.24
C ALA A 29 -1.02 -6.07 -16.11
N TRP A 30 -0.97 -7.34 -15.78
CA TRP A 30 -2.15 -8.14 -15.49
C TRP A 30 -2.87 -7.69 -14.22
N PHE A 31 -2.16 -7.00 -13.32
CA PHE A 31 -2.71 -6.55 -12.06
C PHE A 31 -3.39 -5.17 -12.12
N ASN A 32 -3.42 -4.49 -13.28
CA ASN A 32 -4.03 -3.16 -13.40
C ASN A 32 -5.50 -3.14 -12.98
N ALA A 33 -6.27 -4.15 -13.38
CA ALA A 33 -7.66 -4.26 -12.99
C ALA A 33 -7.81 -4.55 -11.47
N PRO A 34 -7.20 -5.60 -10.89
CA PRO A 34 -7.33 -5.85 -9.45
C PRO A 34 -6.73 -4.74 -8.57
N VAL A 35 -5.62 -4.09 -8.96
CA VAL A 35 -5.01 -3.02 -8.16
C VAL A 35 -5.85 -1.75 -8.13
N SER A 36 -6.70 -1.52 -9.13
CA SER A 36 -7.64 -0.40 -9.14
C SER A 36 -8.67 -0.43 -8.00
N ARG A 37 -8.82 -1.58 -7.35
CA ARG A 37 -9.66 -1.78 -6.16
C ARG A 37 -8.87 -1.66 -4.84
N ALA A 38 -7.58 -1.40 -4.91
CA ALA A 38 -6.76 -1.26 -3.71
C ALA A 38 -7.12 0.02 -2.95
N MET A 39 -7.08 -0.08 -1.62
CA MET A 39 -7.25 1.08 -0.74
C MET A 39 -5.93 1.81 -0.51
N LEU A 40 -4.81 1.11 -0.59
CA LEU A 40 -3.48 1.67 -0.46
C LEU A 40 -2.49 0.83 -1.29
N VAL A 41 -1.63 1.52 -2.00
CA VAL A 41 -0.39 0.96 -2.59
C VAL A 41 0.75 1.82 -2.08
N HIS A 42 1.78 1.19 -1.53
CA HIS A 42 2.91 1.90 -1.00
C HIS A 42 4.22 1.35 -1.57
N THR A 43 5.21 2.22 -1.68
CA THR A 43 6.56 1.83 -2.06
C THR A 43 7.57 2.26 -0.99
N LYS A 44 8.72 1.59 -0.95
CA LYS A 44 9.82 1.91 -0.04
C LYS A 44 10.90 2.64 -0.80
N ALA A 45 11.06 3.91 -0.49
CA ALA A 45 12.23 4.67 -0.91
C ALA A 45 13.35 4.48 0.12
N PHE A 46 14.44 3.84 -0.26
CA PHE A 46 15.57 3.62 0.63
C PHE A 46 16.34 4.94 0.86
N GLY A 47 16.58 5.26 2.13
CA GLY A 47 17.17 6.51 2.56
C GLY A 47 16.12 7.61 2.82
N ARG A 48 16.59 8.88 2.73
CA ARG A 48 15.70 10.05 2.87
C ARG A 48 14.95 10.29 1.56
N TYR A 49 13.64 10.45 1.70
CA TYR A 49 12.76 10.84 0.61
C TYR A 49 12.31 12.29 0.78
N ASP A 50 12.42 13.09 -0.28
CA ASP A 50 12.04 14.51 -0.34
C ASP A 50 11.15 14.84 -1.55
N GLY A 51 10.55 13.82 -2.18
CA GLY A 51 9.59 13.95 -3.28
C GLY A 51 8.20 14.41 -2.81
N PRO A 52 7.27 14.60 -3.75
CA PRO A 52 5.95 15.15 -3.49
C PRO A 52 4.94 14.15 -2.92
N GLU A 53 5.23 12.86 -2.96
CA GLU A 53 4.29 11.82 -2.55
C GLU A 53 4.06 11.83 -1.03
N GLU A 54 2.87 11.43 -0.64
CA GLU A 54 2.47 11.38 0.75
C GLU A 54 3.28 10.34 1.53
N VAL A 55 4.02 10.78 2.55
CA VAL A 55 4.72 9.87 3.47
C VAL A 55 3.72 9.23 4.42
N ILE A 56 3.74 7.90 4.52
CA ILE A 56 2.87 7.11 5.39
C ILE A 56 3.64 6.37 6.48
N GLY A 57 4.96 6.22 6.33
CA GLY A 57 5.83 5.60 7.31
C GLY A 57 7.27 6.06 7.15
N ASN A 58 8.03 6.03 8.24
CA ASN A 58 9.43 6.42 8.24
C ASN A 58 10.22 5.53 9.17
N THR A 59 11.33 5.00 8.67
CA THR A 59 12.26 4.17 9.44
C THR A 59 13.68 4.73 9.28
N PRO A 60 14.66 4.27 10.05
CA PRO A 60 16.05 4.70 9.86
C PRO A 60 16.65 4.38 8.48
N THR A 61 16.08 3.42 7.77
CA THR A 61 16.64 2.90 6.50
C THR A 61 15.82 3.21 5.27
N TYR A 62 14.52 3.47 5.44
CA TYR A 62 13.62 3.77 4.31
C TYR A 62 12.44 4.65 4.74
N THR A 63 11.87 5.33 3.77
CA THR A 63 10.61 6.05 3.85
C THR A 63 9.55 5.28 3.07
N GLU A 64 8.39 5.05 3.68
CA GLU A 64 7.22 4.50 2.97
C GLU A 64 6.39 5.65 2.41
N ILE A 65 6.17 5.64 1.10
CA ILE A 65 5.39 6.63 0.39
C ILE A 65 4.14 6.01 -0.20
N ASN A 66 3.08 6.78 -0.24
CA ASN A 66 1.79 6.39 -0.77
C ASN A 66 1.74 6.68 -2.28
N VAL A 67 1.63 5.63 -3.07
CA VAL A 67 1.59 5.71 -4.54
C VAL A 67 0.25 5.24 -5.13
N ILE A 68 -0.78 5.12 -4.30
CA ILE A 68 -2.10 4.61 -4.71
C ILE A 68 -2.69 5.38 -5.90
N ASP A 69 -2.42 6.69 -6.01
CA ASP A 69 -2.90 7.51 -7.11
C ASP A 69 -2.36 7.08 -8.48
N ASN A 70 -1.24 6.39 -8.54
CA ASN A 70 -0.74 5.80 -9.79
C ASN A 70 -1.66 4.68 -10.32
N TYR A 71 -2.43 4.03 -9.46
CA TYR A 71 -3.13 2.77 -9.77
C TYR A 71 -4.64 2.87 -9.71
N ALA A 72 -5.18 3.67 -8.80
CA ALA A 72 -6.61 3.75 -8.54
C ALA A 72 -7.11 5.20 -8.52
N HIS A 73 -8.42 5.38 -8.68
CA HIS A 73 -9.05 6.65 -8.35
C HIS A 73 -9.07 6.83 -6.84
N VAL A 74 -8.68 7.99 -6.38
CA VAL A 74 -8.45 8.27 -4.96
C VAL A 74 -9.38 9.35 -4.41
N GLY A 75 -9.53 9.34 -3.10
CA GLY A 75 -10.09 10.43 -2.33
C GLY A 75 -9.22 10.67 -1.09
N LYS A 76 -9.33 11.85 -0.51
CA LYS A 76 -8.63 12.24 0.71
C LYS A 76 -9.57 12.11 1.91
N VAL A 77 -9.20 11.28 2.88
CA VAL A 77 -9.85 11.22 4.18
C VAL A 77 -9.14 12.20 5.11
N SER A 78 -9.84 13.23 5.55
CA SER A 78 -9.35 14.22 6.51
C SER A 78 -10.06 14.00 7.83
N VAL A 79 -9.31 13.71 8.89
CA VAL A 79 -9.83 13.36 10.20
C VAL A 79 -9.49 14.47 11.19
N GLN A 80 -10.49 14.93 11.92
CA GLN A 80 -10.32 15.77 13.09
C GLN A 80 -10.54 14.95 14.35
N VAL A 81 -9.48 14.74 15.14
CA VAL A 81 -9.54 14.03 16.41
C VAL A 81 -9.88 15.01 17.52
N THR A 82 -10.89 14.67 18.30
CA THR A 82 -11.35 15.49 19.45
C THR A 82 -11.54 14.64 20.69
N ASP A 83 -11.51 15.28 21.88
CA ASP A 83 -11.95 14.65 23.11
C ASP A 83 -13.49 14.55 23.18
N ALA A 84 -14.01 13.99 24.26
CA ALA A 84 -15.44 13.83 24.50
C ALA A 84 -16.20 15.17 24.56
N THR A 85 -15.51 16.28 24.80
CA THR A 85 -16.09 17.64 24.80
C THR A 85 -15.97 18.37 23.48
N GLY A 86 -15.33 17.75 22.47
CA GLY A 86 -15.14 18.33 21.15
C GLY A 86 -13.87 19.16 20.98
N ARG A 87 -12.97 19.22 21.98
CA ARG A 87 -11.68 19.92 21.87
C ARG A 87 -10.71 19.12 21.03
N PRO A 88 -9.98 19.76 20.09
CA PRO A 88 -8.97 19.10 19.28
C PRO A 88 -7.89 18.42 20.13
N LEU A 89 -7.43 17.25 19.69
CA LEU A 89 -6.37 16.49 20.32
C LEU A 89 -5.17 16.37 19.38
N ALA A 90 -4.06 16.99 19.78
CA ALA A 90 -2.77 16.85 19.11
C ALA A 90 -2.02 15.59 19.56
N GLY A 91 -1.13 15.08 18.70
CA GLY A 91 -0.23 13.99 19.04
C GLY A 91 -0.90 12.62 19.20
N VAL A 92 -2.12 12.45 18.69
CA VAL A 92 -2.87 11.20 18.79
C VAL A 92 -2.60 10.35 17.57
N PRO A 93 -2.15 9.09 17.73
CA PRO A 93 -2.05 8.14 16.63
C PRO A 93 -3.44 7.79 16.08
N VAL A 94 -3.62 7.92 14.77
CA VAL A 94 -4.84 7.55 14.05
C VAL A 94 -4.50 6.42 13.11
N SER A 95 -5.15 5.27 13.31
CA SER A 95 -5.02 4.11 12.45
C SER A 95 -6.08 4.13 11.36
N PHE A 96 -5.66 3.95 10.14
CA PHE A 96 -6.51 3.74 8.98
C PHE A 96 -6.50 2.25 8.66
N ARG A 97 -7.68 1.62 8.70
CA ARG A 97 -7.80 0.17 8.64
C ARG A 97 -8.74 -0.26 7.52
N VAL A 98 -8.33 -1.25 6.76
CA VAL A 98 -9.15 -1.84 5.70
C VAL A 98 -9.62 -3.23 6.08
N TYR A 99 -10.82 -3.59 5.65
CA TYR A 99 -11.37 -4.92 5.87
C TYR A 99 -10.76 -5.90 4.87
N ASN A 100 -10.19 -6.99 5.39
CA ASN A 100 -9.65 -8.08 4.59
C ASN A 100 -9.69 -9.39 5.38
N TYR A 101 -10.11 -10.48 4.75
CA TYR A 101 -10.19 -11.81 5.36
C TYR A 101 -10.89 -11.86 6.74
N GLY A 102 -11.96 -11.10 6.92
CA GLY A 102 -12.72 -11.10 8.17
C GLY A 102 -12.20 -10.15 9.25
N GLU A 103 -11.13 -9.44 9.02
CA GLU A 103 -10.50 -8.54 9.98
C GLU A 103 -10.25 -7.14 9.42
N PHE A 104 -10.02 -6.17 10.31
CA PHE A 104 -9.60 -4.83 9.94
C PHE A 104 -8.09 -4.67 10.13
N TYR A 105 -7.35 -4.64 9.02
CA TYR A 105 -5.90 -4.45 9.01
C TYR A 105 -5.53 -2.98 8.93
N THR A 106 -4.61 -2.55 9.81
CA THR A 106 -4.05 -1.21 9.73
C THR A 106 -3.11 -1.10 8.52
N VAL A 107 -3.45 -0.20 7.60
CA VAL A 107 -2.65 0.08 6.40
C VAL A 107 -1.79 1.32 6.55
N ALA A 108 -2.17 2.25 7.43
CA ALA A 108 -1.38 3.41 7.78
C ALA A 108 -1.69 3.87 9.20
N THR A 109 -0.70 4.45 9.87
CA THR A 109 -0.86 5.16 11.13
C THR A 109 -0.19 6.52 11.03
N LYS A 110 -0.95 7.59 11.27
CA LYS A 110 -0.46 8.96 11.22
C LYS A 110 -0.84 9.68 12.50
N VAL A 111 -0.07 10.67 12.88
CA VAL A 111 -0.25 11.40 14.14
C VAL A 111 -0.93 12.73 13.89
N SER A 112 -1.95 13.06 14.68
CA SER A 112 -2.67 14.32 14.55
C SER A 112 -1.80 15.53 14.88
N ASP A 113 -1.96 16.60 14.11
CA ASP A 113 -1.26 17.87 14.27
C ASP A 113 -1.76 18.68 15.48
N ALA A 114 -1.21 19.88 15.66
CA ALA A 114 -1.61 20.78 16.76
C ALA A 114 -3.11 21.15 16.76
N ALA A 115 -3.77 21.10 15.62
CA ALA A 115 -5.20 21.33 15.47
C ALA A 115 -6.03 20.04 15.55
N GLY A 116 -5.41 18.91 15.89
CA GLY A 116 -6.05 17.60 15.94
C GLY A 116 -6.33 16.99 14.58
N ARG A 117 -5.68 17.46 13.51
CA ARG A 117 -5.94 17.03 12.14
C ARG A 117 -4.93 16.02 11.64
N VAL A 118 -5.42 15.10 10.85
CA VAL A 118 -4.60 14.12 10.12
C VAL A 118 -5.34 13.74 8.84
N SER A 119 -4.62 13.35 7.79
CA SER A 119 -5.25 12.92 6.56
C SER A 119 -4.48 11.77 5.90
N LEU A 120 -5.21 11.00 5.08
CA LEU A 120 -4.66 9.95 4.24
C LEU A 120 -5.36 10.01 2.88
N THR A 121 -4.57 9.90 1.80
CA THR A 121 -5.08 9.64 0.47
C THR A 121 -5.27 8.12 0.32
N ALA A 122 -6.42 7.69 -0.15
CA ALA A 122 -6.73 6.27 -0.30
C ALA A 122 -7.62 6.00 -1.52
N GLY A 123 -7.61 4.75 -1.98
CA GLY A 123 -8.52 4.27 -3.01
C GLY A 123 -9.98 4.31 -2.55
N GLN A 124 -10.88 4.08 -3.49
CA GLN A 124 -12.32 4.09 -3.23
C GLN A 124 -12.77 2.83 -2.49
N GLY A 125 -13.55 2.98 -1.44
CA GLY A 125 -14.09 1.86 -0.68
C GLY A 125 -14.35 2.19 0.78
N ASP A 126 -14.42 1.17 1.61
CA ASP A 126 -14.69 1.29 3.03
C ASP A 126 -13.42 1.22 3.86
N MET A 127 -13.33 2.09 4.84
CA MET A 127 -12.22 2.17 5.77
C MET A 127 -12.75 2.36 7.20
N LEU A 128 -12.14 1.71 8.16
CA LEU A 128 -12.35 1.99 9.58
C LEU A 128 -11.24 2.92 10.07
N VAL A 129 -11.61 4.10 10.53
CA VAL A 129 -10.71 5.05 11.18
C VAL A 129 -10.80 4.85 12.69
N TYR A 130 -9.65 4.64 13.32
CA TYR A 130 -9.57 4.39 14.76
C TYR A 130 -8.49 5.24 15.40
N ALA A 131 -8.77 5.77 16.57
CA ALA A 131 -7.77 6.44 17.40
C ALA A 131 -8.02 6.15 18.87
N SER A 132 -6.93 6.13 19.66
CA SER A 132 -7.02 6.01 21.11
C SER A 132 -6.01 6.89 21.81
N LYS A 133 -6.32 7.28 23.04
CA LYS A 133 -5.44 8.07 23.89
C LYS A 133 -5.49 7.53 25.33
N PRO A 134 -4.33 7.35 25.98
CA PRO A 134 -4.27 6.96 27.38
C PRO A 134 -5.04 7.94 28.30
N GLU A 135 -5.71 7.40 29.30
CA GLU A 135 -6.41 8.14 30.35
C GLU A 135 -6.23 7.39 31.69
N GLY A 136 -5.27 7.84 32.49
CA GLY A 136 -4.89 7.15 33.72
C GLY A 136 -4.39 5.72 33.46
N THR A 137 -5.04 4.74 34.10
CA THR A 137 -4.75 3.30 33.89
C THR A 137 -5.55 2.67 32.75
N SER A 138 -6.34 3.46 32.02
CA SER A 138 -7.19 3.04 30.92
C SER A 138 -6.89 3.86 29.66
N TYR A 139 -7.81 3.89 28.71
CA TYR A 139 -7.74 4.76 27.54
C TYR A 139 -9.14 5.12 27.05
N ARG A 140 -9.24 6.23 26.34
CA ARG A 140 -10.40 6.57 25.53
C ARG A 140 -10.12 6.29 24.08
N PHE A 141 -11.15 5.89 23.36
CA PHE A 141 -11.03 5.67 21.94
C PHE A 141 -12.24 6.18 21.16
N GLY A 142 -12.04 6.31 19.86
CA GLY A 142 -13.07 6.56 18.88
C GLY A 142 -12.83 5.68 17.66
N MET A 143 -13.89 5.26 17.01
CA MET A 143 -13.85 4.57 15.73
C MET A 143 -15.03 5.00 14.87
N GLN A 144 -14.83 4.98 13.57
CA GLN A 144 -15.87 5.27 12.60
C GLN A 144 -15.56 4.61 11.27
N LYS A 145 -16.56 3.92 10.70
CA LYS A 145 -16.48 3.48 9.30
C LYS A 145 -16.68 4.68 8.38
N VAL A 146 -15.87 4.76 7.35
CA VAL A 146 -15.91 5.78 6.31
C VAL A 146 -15.97 5.10 4.96
N THR A 147 -17.05 5.34 4.21
CA THR A 147 -17.15 4.95 2.80
C THR A 147 -16.83 6.15 1.94
N PHE A 148 -15.88 6.04 1.03
CA PHE A 148 -15.51 7.16 0.18
C PHE A 148 -15.16 6.72 -1.25
N GLY A 149 -15.57 7.56 -2.18
CA GLY A 149 -15.20 7.60 -3.59
C GLY A 149 -14.73 8.99 -3.96
N THR A 150 -14.79 9.93 -3.01
CA THR A 150 -14.37 11.33 -3.09
C THR A 150 -13.86 11.76 -1.73
N ASP A 151 -13.35 12.98 -1.62
CA ASP A 151 -12.85 13.53 -0.35
C ASP A 151 -13.90 13.48 0.76
N LYS A 152 -13.47 13.07 1.94
CA LYS A 152 -14.30 12.97 3.16
C LYS A 152 -13.67 13.69 4.33
N GLN A 153 -14.55 14.36 5.09
CA GLN A 153 -14.22 14.95 6.39
C GLN A 153 -14.82 14.07 7.48
N VAL A 154 -14.02 13.70 8.45
CA VAL A 154 -14.39 12.85 9.58
C VAL A 154 -14.09 13.57 10.87
N ARG A 155 -15.07 13.64 11.78
CA ARG A 155 -14.84 14.06 13.16
C ARG A 155 -14.80 12.82 14.05
N LEU A 156 -13.60 12.46 14.49
CA LEU A 156 -13.36 11.29 15.33
C LEU A 156 -13.28 11.71 16.81
N GLN A 157 -14.35 11.48 17.53
CA GLN A 157 -14.43 11.83 18.96
C GLN A 157 -13.98 10.65 19.83
N LEU A 158 -12.97 10.87 20.68
CA LEU A 158 -12.51 9.87 21.64
C LEU A 158 -13.42 9.92 22.87
N LYS A 159 -14.51 9.17 22.83
CA LYS A 159 -15.56 9.17 23.88
C LYS A 159 -15.82 7.81 24.50
N TYR A 160 -15.35 6.74 23.89
CA TYR A 160 -15.60 5.38 24.36
C TYR A 160 -14.48 4.89 25.28
N HIS A 161 -14.84 3.99 26.19
CA HIS A 161 -13.93 3.25 27.07
C HIS A 161 -13.87 1.78 26.67
N PRO A 162 -12.81 1.04 27.06
CA PRO A 162 -12.78 -0.40 26.91
C PRO A 162 -14.02 -1.06 27.53
N GLY A 163 -14.63 -1.96 26.75
CA GLY A 163 -15.87 -2.64 27.16
C GLY A 163 -17.16 -1.96 26.74
N ASP A 164 -17.11 -0.70 26.28
CA ASP A 164 -18.30 -0.05 25.71
C ASP A 164 -18.80 -0.78 24.46
N ARG A 165 -20.11 -0.89 24.34
CA ARG A 165 -20.74 -1.41 23.12
C ARG A 165 -20.92 -0.27 22.13
N ILE A 166 -20.42 -0.48 20.91
CA ILE A 166 -20.54 0.47 19.80
C ILE A 166 -21.37 -0.18 18.71
N ASN A 167 -22.37 0.54 18.24
CA ASN A 167 -23.14 0.15 17.06
C ASN A 167 -22.64 0.96 15.88
N GLU A 168 -21.86 0.31 15.01
CA GLU A 168 -21.42 0.84 13.72
C GLU A 168 -22.01 -0.01 12.60
N ASP A 169 -22.42 0.64 11.53
CA ASP A 169 -22.74 -0.06 10.31
C ASP A 169 -21.45 -0.51 9.64
N LEU A 170 -21.17 -1.81 9.74
CA LEU A 170 -20.01 -2.46 9.13
C LEU A 170 -20.33 -3.16 7.81
N LEU A 171 -21.45 -2.81 7.17
CA LEU A 171 -21.71 -3.27 5.81
C LEU A 171 -20.58 -2.80 4.89
N ILE A 172 -19.79 -3.74 4.41
CA ILE A 172 -18.64 -3.46 3.54
C ILE A 172 -19.08 -3.50 2.09
N THR A 173 -18.86 -2.41 1.39
CA THR A 173 -19.07 -2.32 -0.07
C THR A 173 -17.73 -2.50 -0.76
N PRO A 174 -17.54 -3.54 -1.58
CA PRO A 174 -16.32 -3.73 -2.33
C PRO A 174 -16.09 -2.55 -3.29
N PRO A 175 -14.84 -2.08 -3.43
CA PRO A 175 -14.49 -1.09 -4.43
C PRO A 175 -14.84 -1.59 -5.84
N ARG A 176 -15.26 -0.67 -6.71
CA ARG A 176 -15.45 -0.97 -8.12
C ARG A 176 -14.11 -1.08 -8.81
N GLU A 177 -14.02 -2.02 -9.75
CA GLU A 177 -12.88 -2.09 -10.64
C GLU A 177 -12.97 -0.96 -11.66
N ASP A 178 -11.99 -0.08 -11.64
CA ASP A 178 -11.89 1.10 -12.51
C ASP A 178 -10.40 1.41 -12.76
N ALA A 179 -9.80 0.61 -13.62
CA ALA A 179 -8.36 0.66 -13.87
C ALA A 179 -7.95 1.91 -14.64
N LYS A 180 -6.95 2.64 -14.16
CA LYS A 180 -6.36 3.80 -14.84
C LYS A 180 -5.57 3.41 -16.10
N TYR A 181 -5.07 2.17 -16.15
CA TYR A 181 -4.26 1.66 -17.24
C TYR A 181 -4.83 0.36 -17.79
N PRO A 182 -4.56 0.03 -19.05
CA PRO A 182 -5.03 -1.23 -19.65
C PRO A 182 -4.51 -2.45 -18.90
N ASN A 183 -5.36 -3.45 -18.77
CA ASN A 183 -4.92 -4.76 -18.30
C ASN A 183 -4.28 -5.53 -19.46
N VAL A 184 -3.39 -6.47 -19.15
CA VAL A 184 -2.82 -7.38 -20.15
C VAL A 184 -3.94 -8.23 -20.76
N THR A 185 -4.01 -8.27 -22.07
CA THR A 185 -4.94 -9.12 -22.80
C THR A 185 -4.51 -10.59 -22.77
N ASP A 186 -5.41 -11.52 -23.00
CA ASP A 186 -5.08 -12.94 -23.07
C ASP A 186 -4.05 -13.24 -24.15
N ALA A 187 -4.11 -12.54 -25.29
CA ALA A 187 -3.12 -12.67 -26.35
C ALA A 187 -1.71 -12.21 -25.92
N GLN A 188 -1.63 -11.07 -25.21
CA GLN A 188 -0.36 -10.59 -24.65
C GLN A 188 0.18 -11.56 -23.60
N ARG A 189 -0.69 -12.08 -22.74
CA ARG A 189 -0.31 -13.08 -21.72
C ARG A 189 0.22 -14.35 -22.36
N ALA A 190 -0.44 -14.86 -23.41
CA ALA A 190 0.03 -16.05 -24.14
C ALA A 190 1.41 -15.81 -24.79
N GLU A 191 1.62 -14.64 -25.39
CA GLU A 191 2.93 -14.27 -25.97
C GLU A 191 4.01 -14.13 -24.90
N ASN A 192 3.72 -13.52 -23.76
CA ASN A 192 4.67 -13.42 -22.65
C ASN A 192 5.07 -14.80 -22.12
N ASN A 193 4.09 -15.67 -21.90
CA ASN A 193 4.35 -17.05 -21.48
C ASN A 193 5.24 -17.80 -22.47
N ARG A 194 5.03 -17.58 -23.77
CA ARG A 194 5.88 -18.15 -24.81
C ARG A 194 7.31 -17.63 -24.75
N ARG A 195 7.49 -16.32 -24.54
CA ARG A 195 8.83 -15.70 -24.37
C ARG A 195 9.53 -16.24 -23.12
N MET A 196 8.84 -16.28 -22.01
CA MET A 196 9.39 -16.82 -20.75
C MET A 196 9.84 -18.27 -20.92
N ALA A 197 9.06 -19.12 -21.59
CA ALA A 197 9.44 -20.50 -21.85
C ALA A 197 10.72 -20.61 -22.71
N VAL A 198 10.91 -19.71 -23.68
CA VAL A 198 12.14 -19.64 -24.48
C VAL A 198 13.33 -19.20 -23.62
N GLU A 199 13.15 -18.16 -22.79
CA GLU A 199 14.18 -17.67 -21.88
C GLU A 199 14.57 -18.73 -20.83
N ASP A 200 13.60 -19.43 -20.28
CA ASP A 200 13.84 -20.52 -19.32
C ASP A 200 14.59 -21.68 -19.98
N SER A 201 14.28 -22.00 -21.24
CA SER A 201 15.02 -23.00 -22.01
C SER A 201 16.49 -22.58 -22.22
N ILE A 202 16.73 -21.33 -22.60
CA ILE A 202 18.09 -20.78 -22.77
C ILE A 202 18.83 -20.79 -21.43
N ARG A 203 18.18 -20.35 -20.35
CA ARG A 203 18.74 -20.38 -18.99
C ARG A 203 19.05 -21.81 -18.56
N GLY A 204 18.15 -22.75 -18.81
CA GLY A 204 18.36 -24.17 -18.52
C GLY A 204 19.57 -24.76 -19.26
N GLN A 205 19.75 -24.42 -20.55
CA GLN A 205 20.92 -24.84 -21.32
C GLN A 205 22.22 -24.23 -20.79
N TYR A 206 22.18 -22.96 -20.40
CA TYR A 206 23.32 -22.29 -19.78
C TYR A 206 23.70 -22.95 -18.45
N VAL A 207 22.73 -23.17 -17.56
CA VAL A 207 22.95 -23.89 -16.28
C VAL A 207 23.51 -25.31 -16.55
N ALA A 208 22.89 -26.05 -17.47
CA ALA A 208 23.34 -27.40 -17.82
C ALA A 208 24.78 -27.42 -18.33
N SER A 209 25.24 -26.33 -18.95
CA SER A 209 26.62 -26.23 -19.42
C SER A 209 27.65 -26.23 -18.29
N PHE A 210 27.25 -25.95 -17.05
CA PHE A 210 28.11 -25.99 -15.86
C PHE A 210 27.94 -27.25 -15.02
N VAL A 211 26.85 -28.01 -15.22
CA VAL A 211 26.61 -29.26 -14.48
C VAL A 211 27.72 -30.25 -14.78
N GLY A 212 28.38 -30.78 -13.75
CA GLY A 212 29.50 -31.71 -13.87
C GLY A 212 30.85 -31.08 -14.19
N LYS A 213 30.92 -29.78 -14.43
CA LYS A 213 32.20 -29.07 -14.46
C LYS A 213 32.67 -28.82 -13.05
N GLN A 214 33.90 -29.19 -12.77
CA GLN A 214 34.57 -28.83 -11.54
C GLN A 214 34.81 -27.31 -11.56
N LEU A 215 34.05 -26.58 -10.77
CA LEU A 215 34.34 -25.15 -10.55
C LEU A 215 35.66 -25.12 -9.78
N GLU A 216 36.70 -24.64 -10.40
CA GLU A 216 38.01 -24.44 -9.76
C GLU A 216 37.78 -23.42 -8.64
N GLY A 217 37.97 -23.90 -7.45
CA GLY A 217 37.73 -23.40 -6.15
C GLY A 217 37.66 -21.91 -5.91
N LEU A 218 37.06 -21.56 -4.79
CA LEU A 218 37.09 -20.23 -4.21
C LEU A 218 38.53 -19.86 -3.89
N ASP A 219 38.96 -18.66 -4.25
CA ASP A 219 40.24 -18.14 -3.77
C ASP A 219 40.20 -17.92 -2.23
N ALA A 220 41.33 -17.61 -1.64
CA ALA A 220 41.43 -17.40 -0.17
C ALA A 220 40.53 -16.28 0.37
N ARG A 221 39.85 -15.50 -0.51
CA ARG A 221 38.92 -14.44 -0.16
C ARG A 221 37.47 -14.85 -0.39
N GLY A 222 37.21 -16.08 -0.84
CA GLY A 222 35.86 -16.57 -1.11
C GLY A 222 35.29 -16.14 -2.46
N ASN A 223 36.11 -15.64 -3.40
CA ASN A 223 35.68 -15.32 -4.76
C ASN A 223 35.86 -16.56 -5.68
N TRP A 224 34.89 -16.78 -6.57
CA TRP A 224 35.00 -17.79 -7.61
C TRP A 224 36.03 -17.37 -8.66
N LYS A 225 36.88 -18.29 -9.04
CA LYS A 225 37.79 -18.13 -10.18
C LYS A 225 37.19 -18.70 -11.45
#